data_056f5515e2056f0d45e7f54080c0291a
#
_entry.id   056f5515e2056f0d45e7f54080c0291a
#
_cell.length_a   1.000
_cell.length_b   1.000
_cell.length_c   1.000
_cell.angle_alpha   90.00
_cell.angle_beta   90.00
_cell.angle_gamma   90.00
#
_symmetry.space_group_name_H-M   'P 1'
#
loop_
_entity.id
_entity.type
_entity.pdbx_description
1 polymer ?
#
loop_
_entity_poly.entity_id
_entity_poly.type
_entity_poly.pdbx_seq_one_letter_code
_entity_poly.pdbx_strand_id
1 'polypeptide(L)'
;MILVVGDVMDDLVIRPLGPIVPRSDTPADMERHPGGSGANTAAWLGSLGAPVRFVGRVGLVDLRRHAAALERYGVDARLSGDPRAQTGRIVVLAHDRSMFTDRGANLALGSEDLGDALLDGITHIHVSGYALLEEPTRSAVLDLVRRAGLPWSVDPGSSAFLRNTPFLEWTAGATICFPNEDEVLVLGDALDDAYEVVVSKRGTRGAQVRRRGADPVEVPAEPAEPVDRTGGGDAFAAGFLAALVRGEDDPVCARAGVKAAADAISRPGARPT
;
A
#
# COMPACT_ATOMS: atom_id res chain seq x y z
N MET A 1 -15.51 7.15 6.53
CA MET A 1 -14.72 5.91 6.57
C MET A 1 -13.94 5.75 5.27
N ILE A 2 -12.71 5.23 5.31
CA ILE A 2 -11.90 4.95 4.11
C ILE A 2 -12.04 3.48 3.76
N LEU A 3 -12.30 3.16 2.48
CA LEU A 3 -12.16 1.80 1.95
C LEU A 3 -10.76 1.66 1.34
N VAL A 4 -9.98 0.70 1.81
CA VAL A 4 -8.70 0.32 1.18
C VAL A 4 -8.90 -0.98 0.40
N VAL A 5 -8.53 -0.96 -0.88
CA VAL A 5 -8.56 -2.12 -1.77
C VAL A 5 -7.13 -2.49 -2.13
N GLY A 6 -6.71 -3.70 -1.83
CA GLY A 6 -5.32 -4.05 -2.12
C GLY A 6 -4.90 -5.45 -1.71
N ASP A 7 -3.60 -5.66 -1.81
CA ASP A 7 -2.94 -6.92 -1.59
C ASP A 7 -2.73 -7.25 -0.10
N VAL A 8 -2.73 -8.53 0.19
CA VAL A 8 -2.34 -9.14 1.47
C VAL A 8 -1.25 -10.16 1.21
N MET A 9 -0.13 -10.04 1.91
CA MET A 9 1.05 -10.88 1.69
C MET A 9 1.54 -11.48 3.01
N ASP A 10 2.27 -12.56 2.91
CA ASP A 10 3.21 -13.03 3.93
C ASP A 10 4.63 -12.65 3.49
N ASP A 11 5.30 -11.82 4.27
CA ASP A 11 6.68 -11.44 4.04
C ASP A 11 7.58 -12.41 4.81
N LEU A 12 8.36 -13.21 4.08
CA LEU A 12 9.35 -14.13 4.63
C LEU A 12 10.73 -13.50 4.54
N VAL A 13 11.23 -12.98 5.66
CA VAL A 13 12.55 -12.36 5.76
C VAL A 13 13.58 -13.42 6.09
N ILE A 14 14.58 -13.59 5.21
CA ILE A 14 15.67 -14.56 5.38
C ILE A 14 16.96 -13.77 5.67
N ARG A 15 17.56 -14.07 6.82
CA ARG A 15 18.86 -13.53 7.26
C ARG A 15 19.89 -14.66 7.29
N PRO A 16 20.73 -14.85 6.25
CA PRO A 16 21.80 -15.83 6.28
C PRO A 16 22.76 -15.55 7.45
N LEU A 17 23.15 -16.58 8.19
CA LEU A 17 24.12 -16.49 9.31
C LEU A 17 25.57 -16.47 8.84
N GLY A 18 25.80 -16.50 7.54
CA GLY A 18 27.11 -16.45 6.88
C GLY A 18 26.99 -16.30 5.37
N PRO A 19 28.07 -16.46 4.63
CA PRO A 19 28.04 -16.44 3.17
C PRO A 19 27.09 -17.51 2.61
N ILE A 20 26.30 -17.16 1.59
CA ILE A 20 25.44 -18.13 0.90
C ILE A 20 26.32 -19.19 0.21
N VAL A 21 26.07 -20.45 0.53
CA VAL A 21 26.78 -21.60 -0.04
C VAL A 21 26.05 -22.14 -1.27
N PRO A 22 26.57 -21.90 -2.49
CA PRO A 22 25.91 -22.35 -3.71
C PRO A 22 25.76 -23.89 -3.74
N ARG A 23 24.59 -24.38 -4.09
CA ARG A 23 24.26 -25.82 -4.22
C ARG A 23 24.40 -26.62 -2.92
N SER A 24 24.29 -25.95 -1.76
CA SER A 24 24.32 -26.56 -0.43
C SER A 24 23.46 -25.78 0.53
N ASP A 25 23.38 -26.23 1.78
CA ASP A 25 22.60 -25.57 2.82
C ASP A 25 23.34 -24.36 3.37
N THR A 26 22.61 -23.27 3.54
CA THR A 26 23.08 -22.07 4.23
C THR A 26 22.21 -21.88 5.47
N PRO A 27 22.78 -21.95 6.68
CA PRO A 27 22.04 -21.62 7.89
C PRO A 27 21.53 -20.18 7.85
N ALA A 28 20.25 -19.99 8.24
CA ALA A 28 19.63 -18.67 8.21
C ALA A 28 18.57 -18.53 9.32
N ASP A 29 18.40 -17.33 9.83
CA ASP A 29 17.22 -16.96 10.58
C ASP A 29 16.10 -16.61 9.60
N MET A 30 14.89 -17.09 9.86
CA MET A 30 13.72 -16.84 9.03
C MET A 30 12.56 -16.35 9.88
N GLU A 31 12.03 -15.21 9.49
CA GLU A 31 10.87 -14.60 10.13
C GLU A 31 9.75 -14.40 9.13
N ARG A 32 8.51 -14.64 9.57
CA ARG A 32 7.33 -14.37 8.78
C ARG A 32 6.55 -13.20 9.38
N HIS A 33 6.32 -12.17 8.60
CA HIS A 33 5.54 -11.00 8.96
C HIS A 33 4.30 -10.87 8.07
N PRO A 34 3.18 -10.35 8.58
CA PRO A 34 2.06 -9.97 7.73
C PRO A 34 2.44 -8.72 6.93
N GLY A 35 2.26 -8.77 5.61
CA GLY A 35 2.60 -7.73 4.65
C GLY A 35 1.48 -7.43 3.66
N GLY A 36 1.87 -6.87 2.51
CA GLY A 36 0.99 -6.36 1.46
C GLY A 36 0.73 -4.87 1.61
N SER A 37 0.99 -4.10 0.56
CA SER A 37 0.91 -2.62 0.59
C SER A 37 -0.48 -2.13 1.00
N GLY A 38 -1.55 -2.67 0.40
CA GLY A 38 -2.91 -2.32 0.79
C GLY A 38 -3.21 -2.64 2.25
N ALA A 39 -2.85 -3.84 2.70
CA ALA A 39 -3.07 -4.28 4.08
C ALA A 39 -2.24 -3.48 5.09
N ASN A 40 -1.01 -3.07 4.74
CA ASN A 40 -0.19 -2.21 5.58
C ASN A 40 -0.80 -0.81 5.72
N THR A 41 -1.24 -0.20 4.60
CA THR A 41 -1.93 1.10 4.63
C THR A 41 -3.18 1.04 5.51
N ALA A 42 -3.98 -0.03 5.41
CA ALA A 42 -5.16 -0.20 6.26
C ALA A 42 -4.79 -0.34 7.75
N ALA A 43 -3.76 -1.12 8.08
CA ALA A 43 -3.28 -1.28 9.45
C ALA A 43 -2.81 0.06 10.05
N TRP A 44 -2.06 0.86 9.28
CA TRP A 44 -1.63 2.20 9.69
C TRP A 44 -2.81 3.17 9.86
N LEU A 45 -3.78 3.19 8.95
CA LEU A 45 -5.01 3.99 9.10
C LEU A 45 -5.74 3.66 10.39
N GLY A 46 -5.96 2.38 10.67
CA GLY A 46 -6.63 1.94 11.89
C GLY A 46 -5.85 2.32 13.15
N SER A 47 -4.54 2.12 13.17
CA SER A 47 -3.69 2.50 14.32
C SER A 47 -3.67 4.02 14.59
N LEU A 48 -3.87 4.84 13.55
CA LEU A 48 -4.02 6.30 13.64
C LEU A 48 -5.45 6.73 14.01
N GLY A 49 -6.35 5.78 14.30
CA GLY A 49 -7.72 6.04 14.70
C GLY A 49 -8.65 6.44 13.56
N ALA A 50 -8.24 6.31 12.31
CA ALA A 50 -9.10 6.57 11.16
C ALA A 50 -10.07 5.40 10.95
N PRO A 51 -11.40 5.63 10.80
CA PRO A 51 -12.33 4.58 10.45
C PRO A 51 -11.97 4.00 9.06
N VAL A 52 -11.62 2.72 9.02
CA VAL A 52 -11.11 2.05 7.81
C VAL A 52 -11.76 0.69 7.62
N ARG A 53 -12.15 0.40 6.38
CA ARG A 53 -12.51 -0.93 5.86
C ARG A 53 -11.42 -1.36 4.89
N PHE A 54 -11.04 -2.63 4.97
CA PHE A 54 -10.08 -3.21 4.04
C PHE A 54 -10.71 -4.40 3.30
N VAL A 55 -10.53 -4.46 1.99
CA VAL A 55 -10.92 -5.60 1.17
C VAL A 55 -9.71 -6.16 0.41
N GLY A 56 -9.57 -7.47 0.44
CA GLY A 56 -8.51 -8.21 -0.23
C GLY A 56 -8.80 -9.71 -0.24
N ARG A 57 -7.93 -10.49 -0.89
CA ARG A 57 -8.10 -11.94 -1.01
C ARG A 57 -6.86 -12.69 -0.55
N VAL A 58 -7.05 -13.72 0.25
CA VAL A 58 -5.99 -14.55 0.84
C VAL A 58 -6.30 -16.03 0.61
N GLY A 59 -5.33 -16.91 0.79
CA GLY A 59 -5.61 -18.36 0.84
C GLY A 59 -6.59 -18.68 1.97
N LEU A 60 -7.56 -19.57 1.71
CA LEU A 60 -8.63 -19.89 2.66
C LEU A 60 -8.11 -20.31 4.04
N VAL A 61 -7.00 -21.05 4.09
CA VAL A 61 -6.39 -21.52 5.35
C VAL A 61 -5.82 -20.40 6.22
N ASP A 62 -5.48 -19.26 5.60
CA ASP A 62 -4.89 -18.11 6.27
C ASP A 62 -5.90 -17.00 6.60
N LEU A 63 -7.16 -17.14 6.16
CA LEU A 63 -8.18 -16.10 6.24
C LEU A 63 -8.32 -15.52 7.65
N ARG A 64 -8.51 -16.39 8.65
CA ARG A 64 -8.67 -15.96 10.05
C ARG A 64 -7.43 -15.27 10.60
N ARG A 65 -6.24 -15.75 10.24
CA ARG A 65 -4.97 -15.19 10.71
C ARG A 65 -4.76 -13.76 10.18
N HIS A 66 -5.02 -13.52 8.89
CA HIS A 66 -4.89 -12.19 8.31
C HIS A 66 -5.99 -11.23 8.76
N ALA A 67 -7.24 -11.70 8.91
CA ALA A 67 -8.33 -10.89 9.44
C ALA A 67 -7.99 -10.41 10.86
N ALA A 68 -7.65 -11.32 11.77
CA ALA A 68 -7.26 -10.98 13.14
C ALA A 68 -6.04 -10.04 13.20
N ALA A 69 -5.08 -10.21 12.28
CA ALA A 69 -3.91 -9.32 12.19
C ALA A 69 -4.24 -7.88 11.75
N LEU A 70 -5.37 -7.65 11.10
CA LEU A 70 -5.87 -6.33 10.74
C LEU A 70 -6.83 -5.78 11.82
N GLU A 71 -7.72 -6.61 12.31
CA GLU A 71 -8.72 -6.25 13.33
C GLU A 71 -8.09 -5.71 14.62
N ARG A 72 -6.90 -6.19 14.99
CA ARG A 72 -6.15 -5.67 16.16
C ARG A 72 -5.81 -4.17 16.05
N TYR A 73 -5.82 -3.60 14.85
CA TYR A 73 -5.65 -2.17 14.60
C TYR A 73 -6.97 -1.42 14.42
N GLY A 74 -8.12 -2.09 14.64
CA GLY A 74 -9.44 -1.48 14.44
C GLY A 74 -9.92 -1.44 12.99
N VAL A 75 -9.30 -2.24 12.10
CA VAL A 75 -9.70 -2.34 10.69
C VAL A 75 -10.93 -3.24 10.55
N ASP A 76 -11.97 -2.78 9.85
CA ASP A 76 -13.07 -3.62 9.38
C ASP A 76 -12.56 -4.49 8.21
N ALA A 77 -12.04 -5.67 8.53
CA ALA A 77 -11.37 -6.55 7.57
C ALA A 77 -12.39 -7.40 6.79
N ARG A 78 -12.57 -7.12 5.50
CA ARG A 78 -13.45 -7.83 4.56
C ARG A 78 -12.61 -8.69 3.62
N LEU A 79 -12.00 -9.75 4.16
CA LEU A 79 -11.16 -10.66 3.40
C LEU A 79 -11.97 -11.81 2.82
N SER A 80 -11.66 -12.16 1.56
CA SER A 80 -12.15 -13.37 0.90
C SER A 80 -11.10 -14.48 0.95
N GLY A 81 -11.55 -15.72 1.17
CA GLY A 81 -10.68 -16.90 1.21
C GLY A 81 -10.67 -17.65 -0.12
N ASP A 82 -9.52 -17.77 -0.76
CA ASP A 82 -9.37 -18.59 -1.97
C ASP A 82 -9.12 -20.06 -1.60
N PRO A 83 -9.95 -21.02 -2.07
CA PRO A 83 -9.77 -22.42 -1.77
C PRO A 83 -8.68 -23.11 -2.61
N ARG A 84 -8.19 -22.47 -3.68
CA ARG A 84 -7.25 -23.05 -4.65
C ARG A 84 -5.87 -22.39 -4.63
N ALA A 85 -5.83 -21.08 -4.38
CA ALA A 85 -4.59 -20.32 -4.30
C ALA A 85 -4.16 -20.13 -2.84
N GLN A 86 -2.85 -20.09 -2.61
CA GLN A 86 -2.28 -19.72 -1.31
C GLN A 86 -2.26 -18.20 -1.16
N THR A 87 -2.15 -17.72 0.08
CA THR A 87 -1.86 -16.30 0.33
C THR A 87 -0.60 -15.87 -0.41
N GLY A 88 -0.60 -14.66 -0.96
CA GLY A 88 0.57 -14.09 -1.61
C GLY A 88 1.79 -14.06 -0.67
N ARG A 89 2.98 -14.19 -1.22
CA ARG A 89 4.25 -14.27 -0.46
C ARG A 89 5.32 -13.41 -1.08
N ILE A 90 6.11 -12.79 -0.22
CA ILE A 90 7.35 -12.14 -0.60
C ILE A 90 8.48 -12.80 0.20
N VAL A 91 9.50 -13.29 -0.48
CA VAL A 91 10.75 -13.71 0.15
C VAL A 91 11.73 -12.55 0.03
N VAL A 92 12.23 -12.07 1.16
CA VAL A 92 13.19 -10.98 1.25
C VAL A 92 14.53 -11.54 1.73
N LEU A 93 15.56 -11.46 0.89
CA LEU A 93 16.93 -11.74 1.29
C LEU A 93 17.52 -10.48 1.94
N ALA A 94 17.71 -10.49 3.25
CA ALA A 94 18.07 -9.30 4.02
C ALA A 94 19.46 -8.73 3.68
N HIS A 95 20.39 -9.57 3.17
CA HIS A 95 21.77 -9.16 2.91
C HIS A 95 21.93 -8.22 1.69
N ASP A 96 21.10 -8.38 0.64
CA ASP A 96 21.14 -7.57 -0.58
C ASP A 96 19.79 -6.96 -0.95
N ARG A 97 18.75 -7.22 -0.12
CA ARG A 97 17.36 -6.78 -0.31
C ARG A 97 16.71 -7.30 -1.60
N SER A 98 17.19 -8.42 -2.14
CA SER A 98 16.50 -9.10 -3.23
C SER A 98 15.13 -9.59 -2.75
N MET A 99 14.11 -9.35 -3.56
CA MET A 99 12.73 -9.74 -3.27
C MET A 99 12.19 -10.65 -4.36
N PHE A 100 11.59 -11.77 -3.93
CA PHE A 100 10.89 -12.70 -4.81
C PHE A 100 9.42 -12.70 -4.44
N THR A 101 8.56 -12.37 -5.38
CA THR A 101 7.14 -12.15 -5.13
C THR A 101 6.29 -13.18 -5.87
N ASP A 102 5.47 -13.90 -5.10
CA ASP A 102 4.35 -14.69 -5.60
C ASP A 102 3.05 -14.02 -5.13
N ARG A 103 2.24 -13.52 -6.04
CA ARG A 103 1.00 -12.80 -5.72
C ARG A 103 -0.10 -13.70 -5.16
N GLY A 104 -0.09 -15.01 -5.45
CA GLY A 104 -1.04 -15.97 -4.92
C GLY A 104 -2.50 -15.56 -5.11
N ALA A 105 -3.30 -15.68 -4.04
CA ALA A 105 -4.72 -15.38 -4.04
C ALA A 105 -5.08 -13.91 -4.39
N ASN A 106 -4.14 -12.97 -4.28
CA ASN A 106 -4.38 -11.57 -4.68
C ASN A 106 -4.77 -11.44 -6.16
N LEU A 107 -4.29 -12.35 -7.02
CA LEU A 107 -4.62 -12.37 -8.46
C LEU A 107 -6.07 -12.79 -8.76
N ALA A 108 -6.76 -13.30 -7.77
CA ALA A 108 -8.13 -13.77 -7.89
C ALA A 108 -9.16 -12.88 -7.17
N LEU A 109 -8.75 -11.69 -6.69
CA LEU A 109 -9.70 -10.71 -6.15
C LEU A 109 -10.63 -10.27 -7.30
N GLY A 110 -11.88 -10.69 -7.24
CA GLY A 110 -12.84 -10.54 -8.32
C GLY A 110 -14.08 -9.72 -7.94
N SER A 111 -15.00 -9.56 -8.90
CA SER A 111 -16.23 -8.80 -8.69
C SER A 111 -17.11 -9.40 -7.60
N GLU A 112 -17.02 -10.70 -7.37
CA GLU A 112 -17.74 -11.41 -6.30
C GLU A 112 -17.29 -10.98 -4.89
N ASP A 113 -16.03 -10.50 -4.76
CA ASP A 113 -15.46 -10.00 -3.51
C ASP A 113 -15.76 -8.51 -3.29
N LEU A 114 -16.14 -7.79 -4.35
CA LEU A 114 -16.23 -6.33 -4.42
C LEU A 114 -17.68 -5.84 -4.56
N GLY A 115 -18.57 -6.41 -3.72
CA GLY A 115 -19.98 -6.05 -3.70
C GLY A 115 -20.26 -4.65 -3.12
N ASP A 116 -21.45 -4.09 -3.44
CA ASP A 116 -21.83 -2.72 -3.06
C ASP A 116 -21.92 -2.49 -1.54
N ALA A 117 -22.16 -3.53 -0.76
CA ALA A 117 -22.16 -3.46 0.71
C ALA A 117 -20.81 -3.00 1.29
N LEU A 118 -19.72 -3.10 0.52
CA LEU A 118 -18.40 -2.54 0.91
C LEU A 118 -18.41 -1.01 0.94
N LEU A 119 -19.33 -0.37 0.23
CA LEU A 119 -19.41 1.09 0.07
C LEU A 119 -20.19 1.78 1.17
N ASP A 120 -20.86 1.01 2.05
CA ASP A 120 -21.67 1.57 3.14
C ASP A 120 -20.82 2.41 4.09
N GLY A 121 -21.14 3.72 4.18
CA GLY A 121 -20.44 4.69 5.03
C GLY A 121 -19.03 5.09 4.54
N ILE A 122 -18.66 4.70 3.33
CA ILE A 122 -17.36 5.09 2.72
C ILE A 122 -17.46 6.51 2.16
N THR A 123 -16.41 7.29 2.38
CA THR A 123 -16.27 8.67 1.88
C THR A 123 -15.03 8.84 1.00
N HIS A 124 -14.11 7.88 1.02
CA HIS A 124 -12.91 7.88 0.21
C HIS A 124 -12.44 6.43 -0.06
N ILE A 125 -11.93 6.15 -1.25
CA ILE A 125 -11.35 4.85 -1.60
C ILE A 125 -9.85 5.02 -1.81
N HIS A 126 -9.04 4.13 -1.23
CA HIS A 126 -7.62 4.03 -1.52
C HIS A 126 -7.31 2.70 -2.18
N VAL A 127 -6.61 2.74 -3.31
CA VAL A 127 -6.25 1.55 -4.09
C VAL A 127 -4.73 1.36 -4.07
N SER A 128 -4.28 0.17 -3.64
CA SER A 128 -2.91 -0.24 -3.89
C SER A 128 -2.73 -0.55 -5.37
N GLY A 129 -1.77 0.08 -6.03
CA GLY A 129 -1.46 -0.13 -7.46
C GLY A 129 -1.14 -1.58 -7.79
N TYR A 130 -0.70 -2.35 -6.81
CA TYR A 130 -0.50 -3.79 -6.97
C TYR A 130 -1.79 -4.55 -7.29
N ALA A 131 -2.96 -4.05 -6.92
CA ALA A 131 -4.25 -4.63 -7.31
C ALA A 131 -4.64 -4.31 -8.77
N LEU A 132 -3.91 -3.41 -9.43
CA LEU A 132 -4.18 -3.02 -10.82
C LEU A 132 -3.28 -3.70 -11.85
N LEU A 133 -2.31 -4.50 -11.42
CA LEU A 133 -1.30 -5.06 -12.33
C LEU A 133 -1.85 -6.14 -13.25
N GLU A 134 -2.79 -6.93 -12.78
CA GLU A 134 -3.24 -8.14 -13.47
C GLU A 134 -4.76 -8.22 -13.58
N GLU A 135 -5.22 -8.82 -14.68
CA GLU A 135 -6.62 -9.22 -14.82
C GLU A 135 -6.89 -10.58 -14.12
N PRO A 136 -8.07 -10.81 -13.60
CA PRO A 136 -9.27 -9.96 -13.65
C PRO A 136 -9.35 -8.90 -12.53
N THR A 137 -8.41 -8.87 -11.60
CA THR A 137 -8.44 -8.01 -10.41
C THR A 137 -8.52 -6.53 -10.79
N ARG A 138 -7.73 -6.08 -11.76
CA ARG A 138 -7.76 -4.68 -12.23
C ARG A 138 -9.17 -4.26 -12.65
N SER A 139 -9.80 -5.03 -13.54
CA SER A 139 -11.15 -4.71 -14.03
C SER A 139 -12.16 -4.66 -12.89
N ALA A 140 -12.10 -5.59 -11.94
CA ALA A 140 -13.02 -5.64 -10.81
C ALA A 140 -12.84 -4.43 -9.88
N VAL A 141 -11.59 -4.03 -9.59
CA VAL A 141 -11.27 -2.87 -8.73
C VAL A 141 -11.72 -1.56 -9.40
N LEU A 142 -11.41 -1.37 -10.68
CA LEU A 142 -11.80 -0.16 -11.42
C LEU A 142 -13.33 -0.07 -11.58
N ASP A 143 -14.01 -1.20 -11.69
CA ASP A 143 -15.48 -1.22 -11.69
C ASP A 143 -16.06 -0.80 -10.35
N LEU A 144 -15.52 -1.29 -9.22
CA LEU A 144 -15.92 -0.87 -7.89
C LEU A 144 -15.77 0.66 -7.72
N VAL A 145 -14.60 1.20 -8.08
CA VAL A 145 -14.32 2.64 -7.97
C VAL A 145 -15.31 3.46 -8.81
N ARG A 146 -15.60 3.02 -10.05
CA ARG A 146 -16.55 3.68 -10.94
C ARG A 146 -17.98 3.65 -10.37
N ARG A 147 -18.43 2.50 -9.87
CA ARG A 147 -19.77 2.34 -9.25
C ARG A 147 -19.92 3.18 -7.98
N ALA A 148 -18.84 3.29 -7.20
CA ALA A 148 -18.84 4.10 -5.99
C ALA A 148 -19.04 5.60 -6.27
N GLY A 149 -18.47 6.13 -7.34
CA GLY A 149 -18.52 7.56 -7.66
C GLY A 149 -17.94 8.47 -6.58
N LEU A 150 -17.06 7.94 -5.73
CA LEU A 150 -16.41 8.63 -4.61
C LEU A 150 -15.02 9.13 -4.99
N PRO A 151 -14.51 10.18 -4.31
CA PRO A 151 -13.08 10.52 -4.41
C PRO A 151 -12.22 9.31 -4.07
N TRP A 152 -11.17 9.10 -4.86
CA TRP A 152 -10.26 7.99 -4.61
C TRP A 152 -8.80 8.36 -4.85
N SER A 153 -7.92 7.59 -4.23
CA SER A 153 -6.48 7.76 -4.31
C SER A 153 -5.80 6.45 -4.68
N VAL A 154 -4.60 6.55 -5.25
CA VAL A 154 -3.80 5.38 -5.62
C VAL A 154 -2.35 5.55 -5.20
N ASP A 155 -1.74 4.47 -4.68
CA ASP A 155 -0.29 4.33 -4.55
C ASP A 155 0.20 3.47 -5.72
N PRO A 156 1.13 3.92 -6.57
CA PRO A 156 1.57 3.16 -7.75
C PRO A 156 2.22 1.80 -7.43
N GLY A 157 2.90 1.70 -6.27
CA GLY A 157 3.44 0.47 -5.72
C GLY A 157 4.88 0.16 -6.10
N SER A 158 5.25 0.12 -7.38
CA SER A 158 6.64 -0.16 -7.78
C SER A 158 6.98 0.36 -9.17
N SER A 159 8.07 1.11 -9.28
CA SER A 159 8.58 1.63 -10.56
C SER A 159 8.91 0.52 -11.56
N ALA A 160 9.29 -0.67 -11.09
CA ALA A 160 9.59 -1.80 -11.96
C ALA A 160 8.36 -2.28 -12.75
N PHE A 161 7.19 -2.27 -12.12
CA PHE A 161 5.93 -2.67 -12.76
C PHE A 161 5.33 -1.58 -13.64
N LEU A 162 5.60 -0.30 -13.33
CA LEU A 162 5.03 0.83 -14.07
C LEU A 162 5.62 1.01 -15.47
N ARG A 163 6.88 0.58 -15.72
CA ARG A 163 7.63 0.85 -16.95
C ARG A 163 6.94 0.44 -18.25
N ASN A 164 6.07 -0.57 -18.21
CA ASN A 164 5.43 -1.14 -19.39
C ASN A 164 3.91 -1.23 -19.22
N THR A 165 3.33 -0.39 -18.36
CA THR A 165 1.89 -0.38 -18.12
C THR A 165 1.30 0.98 -18.42
N PRO A 166 0.09 1.07 -18.97
CA PRO A 166 -0.64 2.32 -19.14
C PRO A 166 -1.31 2.74 -17.82
N PHE A 167 -0.51 2.83 -16.75
CA PHE A 167 -1.00 3.06 -15.39
C PHE A 167 -1.85 4.33 -15.26
N LEU A 168 -1.43 5.43 -15.89
CA LEU A 168 -2.16 6.70 -15.87
C LEU A 168 -3.54 6.58 -16.54
N GLU A 169 -3.65 5.75 -17.59
CA GLU A 169 -4.93 5.50 -18.25
C GLU A 169 -5.86 4.68 -17.34
N TRP A 170 -5.33 3.65 -16.67
CA TRP A 170 -6.12 2.84 -15.74
C TRP A 170 -6.63 3.65 -14.55
N THR A 171 -5.81 4.60 -14.08
CA THR A 171 -6.11 5.39 -12.88
C THR A 171 -6.68 6.77 -13.21
N ALA A 172 -7.07 7.00 -14.45
CA ALA A 172 -7.77 8.20 -14.85
C ALA A 172 -9.03 8.43 -13.99
N GLY A 173 -9.14 9.60 -13.37
CA GLY A 173 -10.21 9.93 -12.44
C GLY A 173 -9.86 9.71 -10.96
N ALA A 174 -8.69 9.17 -10.62
CA ALA A 174 -8.18 9.26 -9.26
C ALA A 174 -7.90 10.73 -8.89
N THR A 175 -8.29 11.11 -7.69
CA THR A 175 -8.07 12.47 -7.20
C THR A 175 -6.62 12.65 -6.76
N ILE A 176 -6.05 11.64 -6.10
CA ILE A 176 -4.71 11.70 -5.47
C ILE A 176 -3.85 10.53 -5.91
N CYS A 177 -2.59 10.80 -6.26
CA CYS A 177 -1.56 9.79 -6.48
C CYS A 177 -0.42 9.95 -5.48
N PHE A 178 0.09 8.84 -4.92
CA PHE A 178 1.17 8.80 -3.93
C PHE A 178 2.47 8.19 -4.48
N PRO A 179 3.11 8.74 -5.52
CA PRO A 179 4.33 8.16 -6.05
C PRO A 179 5.54 8.41 -5.15
N ASN A 180 6.52 7.49 -5.17
CA ASN A 180 7.88 7.78 -4.73
C ASN A 180 8.70 8.39 -5.88
N GLU A 181 9.97 8.73 -5.62
CA GLU A 181 10.83 9.39 -6.61
C GLU A 181 11.10 8.54 -7.85
N ASP A 182 11.29 7.23 -7.69
CA ASP A 182 11.52 6.31 -8.81
C ASP A 182 10.25 6.14 -9.67
N GLU A 183 9.09 6.18 -9.04
CA GLU A 183 7.79 6.13 -9.72
C GLU A 183 7.50 7.44 -10.46
N VAL A 184 7.85 8.59 -9.87
CA VAL A 184 7.77 9.90 -10.54
C VAL A 184 8.62 9.90 -11.82
N LEU A 185 9.87 9.36 -11.75
CA LEU A 185 10.74 9.27 -12.92
C LEU A 185 10.16 8.39 -14.04
N VAL A 186 9.42 7.35 -13.69
CA VAL A 186 8.81 6.44 -14.68
C VAL A 186 7.53 7.04 -15.28
N LEU A 187 6.68 7.66 -14.46
CA LEU A 187 5.39 8.22 -14.88
C LEU A 187 5.53 9.58 -15.55
N GLY A 188 6.60 10.32 -15.25
CA GLY A 188 6.97 11.58 -15.91
C GLY A 188 6.02 12.74 -15.60
N ASP A 189 6.10 13.77 -16.46
CA ASP A 189 5.35 15.02 -16.31
C ASP A 189 3.84 14.85 -16.45
N ALA A 190 3.39 13.76 -17.07
CA ALA A 190 1.98 13.43 -17.24
C ALA A 190 1.23 13.20 -15.90
N LEU A 191 1.96 13.01 -14.79
CA LEU A 191 1.37 12.90 -13.44
C LEU A 191 0.51 14.14 -13.09
N ASP A 192 1.01 15.35 -13.33
CA ASP A 192 0.34 16.58 -12.93
C ASP A 192 -0.91 16.88 -13.78
N ASP A 193 -0.95 16.33 -15.01
CA ASP A 193 -2.15 16.36 -15.85
C ASP A 193 -3.16 15.27 -15.49
N ALA A 194 -2.68 14.12 -15.00
CA ALA A 194 -3.53 12.97 -14.70
C ALA A 194 -4.31 13.13 -13.39
N TYR A 195 -3.70 13.77 -12.36
CA TYR A 195 -4.29 13.84 -11.02
C TYR A 195 -4.52 15.28 -10.57
N GLU A 196 -5.50 15.47 -9.68
CA GLU A 196 -5.71 16.76 -9.01
C GLU A 196 -4.60 17.04 -8.01
N VAL A 197 -4.15 15.98 -7.30
CA VAL A 197 -3.10 16.08 -6.28
C VAL A 197 -2.07 14.96 -6.49
N VAL A 198 -0.81 15.33 -6.60
CA VAL A 198 0.33 14.41 -6.60
C VAL A 198 1.13 14.61 -5.32
N VAL A 199 1.22 13.56 -4.52
CA VAL A 199 1.94 13.56 -3.24
C VAL A 199 3.20 12.72 -3.37
N SER A 200 4.30 13.35 -3.75
CA SER A 200 5.58 12.67 -3.99
C SER A 200 6.30 12.39 -2.67
N LYS A 201 6.55 11.10 -2.40
CA LYS A 201 7.33 10.59 -1.26
C LYS A 201 8.82 10.68 -1.61
N ARG A 202 9.62 11.46 -0.88
CA ARG A 202 11.00 11.81 -1.26
C ARG A 202 12.05 11.33 -0.25
N GLY A 203 11.73 10.30 0.51
CA GLY A 203 12.61 9.67 1.50
C GLY A 203 13.14 10.68 2.52
N THR A 204 14.46 10.81 2.64
CA THR A 204 15.13 11.75 3.57
C THR A 204 14.88 13.23 3.24
N ARG A 205 14.31 13.54 2.08
CA ARG A 205 13.90 14.89 1.72
C ARG A 205 12.44 15.21 2.10
N GLY A 206 11.74 14.25 2.72
CA GLY A 206 10.34 14.41 3.13
C GLY A 206 9.35 14.17 2.00
N ALA A 207 8.46 15.12 1.76
CA ALA A 207 7.42 14.99 0.76
C ALA A 207 7.16 16.32 0.03
N GLN A 208 6.62 16.22 -1.19
CA GLN A 208 6.11 17.34 -1.95
C GLN A 208 4.66 17.09 -2.34
N VAL A 209 3.78 18.05 -2.08
CA VAL A 209 2.41 18.01 -2.57
C VAL A 209 2.28 19.01 -3.72
N ARG A 210 1.87 18.52 -4.88
CA ARG A 210 1.51 19.34 -6.03
C ARG A 210 0.01 19.22 -6.25
N ARG A 211 -0.70 20.33 -6.08
CA ARG A 211 -2.14 20.42 -6.38
C ARG A 211 -2.32 21.25 -7.65
N ARG A 212 -3.13 20.79 -8.55
CA ARG A 212 -3.43 21.51 -9.79
C ARG A 212 -3.92 22.93 -9.49
N GLY A 213 -3.24 23.93 -10.06
CA GLY A 213 -3.58 25.34 -9.89
C GLY A 213 -3.12 25.99 -8.58
N ALA A 214 -2.26 25.32 -7.79
CA ALA A 214 -1.66 25.86 -6.58
C ALA A 214 -0.14 25.73 -6.59
N ASP A 215 0.54 26.52 -5.77
CA ASP A 215 1.98 26.39 -5.58
C ASP A 215 2.32 25.07 -4.85
N PRO A 216 3.42 24.39 -5.22
CA PRO A 216 3.85 23.19 -4.55
C PRO A 216 4.16 23.40 -3.06
N VAL A 217 3.74 22.47 -2.23
CA VAL A 217 4.03 22.46 -0.79
C VAL A 217 5.15 21.46 -0.51
N GLU A 218 6.23 21.92 0.11
CA GLU A 218 7.34 21.07 0.56
C GLU A 218 7.22 20.82 2.07
N VAL A 219 7.33 19.55 2.46
CA VAL A 219 7.34 19.15 3.87
C VAL A 219 8.63 18.37 4.13
N PRO A 220 9.51 18.84 5.04
CA PRO A 220 10.76 18.14 5.34
C PRO A 220 10.50 16.80 6.01
N ALA A 221 11.47 15.87 5.91
CA ALA A 221 11.42 14.60 6.62
C ALA A 221 11.49 14.82 8.14
N GLU A 222 10.76 14.00 8.89
CA GLU A 222 10.98 13.87 10.33
C GLU A 222 12.28 13.11 10.60
N PRO A 223 13.07 13.52 11.60
CA PRO A 223 14.24 12.77 12.02
C PRO A 223 13.86 11.35 12.47
N ALA A 224 14.51 10.35 11.89
CA ALA A 224 14.31 8.95 12.24
C ALA A 224 15.59 8.16 12.06
N GLU A 225 15.84 7.19 12.93
CA GLU A 225 16.88 6.19 12.73
C GLU A 225 16.26 4.97 12.01
N PRO A 226 16.57 4.73 10.73
CA PRO A 226 15.92 3.69 9.98
C PRO A 226 16.41 2.31 10.42
N VAL A 227 15.50 1.51 10.96
CA VAL A 227 15.69 0.09 11.28
C VAL A 227 15.23 -0.79 10.10
N ASP A 228 14.04 -0.52 9.58
CA ASP A 228 13.48 -1.20 8.42
C ASP A 228 12.67 -0.20 7.57
N ARG A 229 13.00 -0.09 6.30
CA ARG A 229 12.31 0.86 5.40
C ARG A 229 11.03 0.31 4.80
N THR A 230 10.69 -0.94 5.09
CA THR A 230 9.50 -1.62 4.57
C THR A 230 8.24 -0.95 5.13
N GLY A 231 7.25 -0.70 4.27
CA GLY A 231 5.98 -0.09 4.68
C GLY A 231 6.00 1.40 4.96
N GLY A 232 7.17 2.08 4.85
CA GLY A 232 7.23 3.53 5.06
C GLY A 232 6.35 4.33 4.09
N GLY A 233 6.23 3.88 2.84
CA GLY A 233 5.32 4.46 1.85
C GLY A 233 3.85 4.25 2.20
N ASP A 234 3.50 3.05 2.67
CA ASP A 234 2.14 2.68 3.10
C ASP A 234 1.72 3.51 4.31
N ALA A 235 2.62 3.64 5.29
CA ALA A 235 2.42 4.48 6.48
C ALA A 235 2.24 5.96 6.13
N PHE A 236 3.05 6.46 5.17
CA PHE A 236 2.91 7.82 4.66
C PHE A 236 1.51 8.06 4.08
N ALA A 237 1.07 7.19 3.16
CA ALA A 237 -0.25 7.30 2.55
C ALA A 237 -1.36 7.24 3.62
N ALA A 238 -1.23 6.35 4.60
CA ALA A 238 -2.18 6.25 5.71
C ALA A 238 -2.23 7.53 6.56
N GLY A 239 -1.07 8.09 6.94
CA GLY A 239 -1.00 9.33 7.70
C GLY A 239 -1.64 10.51 6.97
N PHE A 240 -1.33 10.65 5.67
CA PHE A 240 -1.92 11.66 4.81
C PHE A 240 -3.44 11.51 4.74
N LEU A 241 -3.94 10.31 4.40
CA LEU A 241 -5.36 10.03 4.25
C LEU A 241 -6.14 10.17 5.58
N ALA A 242 -5.53 9.79 6.70
CA ALA A 242 -6.16 9.98 8.01
C ALA A 242 -6.38 11.45 8.35
N ALA A 243 -5.47 12.35 7.95
CA ALA A 243 -5.63 13.79 8.10
C ALA A 243 -6.65 14.35 7.08
N LEU A 244 -6.57 13.89 5.83
CA LEU A 244 -7.47 14.30 4.75
C LEU A 244 -8.95 14.10 5.11
N VAL A 245 -9.32 12.93 5.62
CA VAL A 245 -10.73 12.63 5.97
C VAL A 245 -11.23 13.38 7.21
N ARG A 246 -10.34 14.04 7.95
CA ARG A 246 -10.70 15.02 9.00
C ARG A 246 -10.89 16.43 8.45
N GLY A 247 -10.63 16.64 7.15
CA GLY A 247 -10.77 17.95 6.50
C GLY A 247 -9.55 18.84 6.66
N GLU A 248 -8.38 18.27 6.98
CA GLU A 248 -7.12 19.04 7.09
C GLU A 248 -6.60 19.45 5.70
N ASP A 249 -5.81 20.52 5.67
CA ASP A 249 -5.17 21.01 4.45
C ASP A 249 -3.97 20.17 4.01
N ASP A 250 -3.51 20.37 2.78
CA ASP A 250 -2.39 19.61 2.20
C ASP A 250 -1.11 19.63 3.04
N PRO A 251 -0.66 20.79 3.60
CA PRO A 251 0.50 20.83 4.48
C PRO A 251 0.35 19.99 5.74
N VAL A 252 -0.84 19.99 6.35
CA VAL A 252 -1.12 19.19 7.56
C VAL A 252 -1.18 17.71 7.20
N CYS A 253 -1.83 17.35 6.11
CA CYS A 253 -1.89 15.98 5.60
C CYS A 253 -0.49 15.43 5.31
N ALA A 254 0.36 16.21 4.62
CA ALA A 254 1.71 15.78 4.30
C ALA A 254 2.59 15.62 5.55
N ARG A 255 2.50 16.51 6.54
CA ARG A 255 3.18 16.36 7.83
C ARG A 255 2.74 15.08 8.56
N ALA A 256 1.44 14.77 8.56
CA ALA A 256 0.93 13.54 9.14
C ALA A 256 1.49 12.30 8.43
N GLY A 257 1.61 12.34 7.10
CA GLY A 257 2.24 11.30 6.30
C GLY A 257 3.72 11.12 6.62
N VAL A 258 4.50 12.20 6.64
CA VAL A 258 5.93 12.16 6.99
C VAL A 258 6.16 11.58 8.40
N LYS A 259 5.34 11.99 9.38
CA LYS A 259 5.42 11.49 10.76
C LYS A 259 5.13 9.98 10.83
N ALA A 260 4.08 9.52 10.16
CA ALA A 260 3.74 8.09 10.12
C ALA A 260 4.82 7.26 9.43
N ALA A 261 5.41 7.78 8.34
CA ALA A 261 6.53 7.13 7.67
C ALA A 261 7.79 7.03 8.55
N ALA A 262 8.12 8.11 9.29
CA ALA A 262 9.24 8.12 10.22
C ALA A 262 9.05 7.10 11.35
N ASP A 263 7.84 6.99 11.89
CA ASP A 263 7.48 5.99 12.90
C ASP A 263 7.61 4.56 12.33
N ALA A 264 7.13 4.32 11.11
CA ALA A 264 7.20 3.02 10.45
C ALA A 264 8.64 2.55 10.28
N ILE A 265 9.51 3.39 9.73
CA ILE A 265 10.90 2.98 9.43
C ILE A 265 11.79 2.84 10.66
N SER A 266 11.36 3.32 11.83
CA SER A 266 12.12 3.25 13.09
C SER A 266 11.99 1.90 13.81
N ARG A 267 11.28 0.93 13.22
CA ARG A 267 11.03 -0.39 13.80
C ARG A 267 11.04 -1.50 12.75
N PRO A 268 11.19 -2.78 13.15
CA PRO A 268 11.12 -3.89 12.21
C PRO A 268 9.70 -4.10 11.69
N GLY A 269 9.57 -4.48 10.40
CA GLY A 269 8.32 -4.84 9.76
C GLY A 269 7.52 -3.64 9.26
N ALA A 270 6.52 -3.92 8.42
CA ALA A 270 5.78 -2.89 7.68
C ALA A 270 4.56 -2.33 8.42
N ARG A 271 4.12 -2.98 9.51
CA ARG A 271 2.88 -2.61 10.23
C ARG A 271 3.18 -1.97 11.58
N PRO A 272 2.22 -1.22 12.16
CA PRO A 272 2.33 -0.70 13.52
C PRO A 272 2.55 -1.81 14.55
N THR A 273 3.20 -1.50 15.69
CA THR A 273 3.41 -2.43 16.82
C THR A 273 2.34 -2.26 17.87
#